data_70e1a893faf93978591760323f70e704
#
_entry.id   70e1a893faf93978591760323f70e704
#
_cell.length_a   1.000
_cell.length_b   1.000
_cell.length_c   1.000
_cell.angle_alpha   90.00
_cell.angle_beta   90.00
_cell.angle_gamma   90.00
#
_symmetry.space_group_name_H-M   'P 1'
#
loop_
_entity.id
_entity.type
_entity.pdbx_description
1 polymer ?
#
loop_
_entity_poly.entity_id
_entity_poly.type
_entity_poly.pdbx_seq_one_letter_code
_entity_poly.pdbx_strand_id
1 'polypeptide(L)'
;MESEDERRGRFRYQPCLWLHPGIALCGFTLFLLNFVSCCCAATVTLLPVVDTTLIETEPTNNLGGALFVNAGVTQNFTKNHGLFRFDLAGQIPPHSQLTRADLILEVTHIPRDGYASAEFGLHRLLVSWGEGNKVADDPSHPGLGSPATTNEATWNDRFAFTTNHWSVPGAAPIYDYSPVVSARQTIYDVGSSPYTFESTPALVANVQSWLDNPQTNFGWLLKALSEVENFTSRRFGSREDTNHPPLLVIEFIPSLWIQQPEISGNQFRFQFAAQAGQSYRAEFRDSFSSNGWMTLTNIPAPATTTDALILDSLSSTKRFYRVVEP
;
A
#
# COMPACT_ATOMS: atom_id res chain seq x y z
N MET A 1 -26.78 11.92 -55.06
CA MET A 1 -25.40 11.49 -55.45
C MET A 1 -24.65 11.37 -54.18
N GLU A 2 -24.69 10.17 -53.77
CA GLU A 2 -23.68 9.25 -53.20
C GLU A 2 -23.21 9.67 -51.79
N SER A 3 -23.63 9.01 -50.69
CA SER A 3 -23.49 7.65 -50.16
C SER A 3 -22.03 7.28 -49.91
N GLU A 4 -21.70 7.10 -48.65
CA GLU A 4 -20.72 6.14 -48.14
C GLU A 4 -20.74 6.26 -46.60
N ASP A 5 -21.20 5.37 -45.94
CA ASP A 5 -21.11 3.91 -45.65
C ASP A 5 -20.22 3.67 -44.39
N GLU A 6 -20.89 3.06 -43.42
CA GLU A 6 -20.44 2.54 -42.16
C GLU A 6 -19.29 1.53 -42.32
N ARG A 7 -18.29 1.61 -41.42
CA ARG A 7 -17.52 0.42 -41.08
C ARG A 7 -17.36 0.26 -39.57
N ARG A 8 -18.27 -0.49 -39.00
CA ARG A 8 -18.12 -1.11 -37.69
C ARG A 8 -17.14 -2.29 -37.78
N GLY A 9 -15.99 -2.21 -37.16
CA GLY A 9 -15.06 -3.33 -36.94
C GLY A 9 -15.53 -4.22 -35.82
N ARG A 10 -16.12 -5.37 -36.15
CA ARG A 10 -16.37 -6.48 -35.19
C ARG A 10 -15.09 -7.28 -35.05
N PHE A 11 -14.53 -7.35 -33.86
CA PHE A 11 -13.57 -8.40 -33.53
C PHE A 11 -14.29 -9.73 -33.28
N ARG A 12 -14.00 -10.71 -34.13
CA ARG A 12 -14.43 -12.10 -33.95
C ARG A 12 -13.30 -12.88 -33.30
N TYR A 13 -13.61 -13.53 -32.18
CA TYR A 13 -12.80 -14.61 -31.66
C TYR A 13 -12.86 -15.82 -32.61
N GLN A 14 -11.71 -16.36 -32.99
CA GLN A 14 -11.62 -17.70 -33.60
C GLN A 14 -10.81 -18.60 -32.68
N PRO A 15 -11.32 -19.83 -32.36
CA PRO A 15 -10.53 -20.83 -31.66
C PRO A 15 -9.67 -21.58 -32.68
N CYS A 16 -8.37 -21.67 -32.47
CA CYS A 16 -7.51 -22.56 -33.23
C CYS A 16 -7.49 -23.95 -32.62
N LEU A 17 -8.26 -24.86 -33.24
CA LEU A 17 -8.03 -26.30 -33.17
C LEU A 17 -7.28 -26.70 -34.44
N TRP A 18 -6.09 -27.27 -34.31
CA TRP A 18 -5.52 -28.17 -35.35
C TRP A 18 -4.70 -29.27 -34.67
N LEU A 19 -5.27 -30.48 -34.70
CA LEU A 19 -4.56 -31.74 -34.57
C LEU A 19 -4.20 -32.24 -35.98
N HIS A 20 -2.96 -32.61 -36.19
CA HIS A 20 -2.62 -33.66 -37.17
C HIS A 20 -1.38 -34.42 -36.73
N PRO A 21 -1.33 -35.74 -36.93
CA PRO A 21 -0.28 -36.61 -36.43
C PRO A 21 0.77 -36.92 -37.52
N GLY A 22 1.96 -37.24 -37.09
CA GLY A 22 2.83 -38.07 -37.89
C GLY A 22 4.31 -37.68 -37.89
N ILE A 23 5.06 -38.64 -37.45
CA ILE A 23 6.48 -38.99 -37.76
C ILE A 23 7.42 -38.78 -36.58
N ALA A 24 7.89 -39.94 -36.11
CA ALA A 24 8.93 -40.10 -35.09
C ALA A 24 10.29 -39.66 -35.59
N LEU A 25 11.01 -38.89 -34.78
CA LEU A 25 12.48 -38.88 -34.73
C LEU A 25 12.88 -38.65 -33.27
N CYS A 26 13.76 -39.56 -32.77
CA CYS A 26 14.37 -39.44 -31.43
C CYS A 26 15.13 -38.13 -31.31
N GLY A 27 14.63 -37.26 -30.44
CA GLY A 27 15.31 -36.10 -29.97
C GLY A 27 14.80 -35.81 -28.53
N PHE A 28 15.71 -35.86 -27.57
CA PHE A 28 15.44 -35.49 -26.18
C PHE A 28 14.94 -34.05 -26.16
N THR A 29 13.63 -33.85 -26.18
CA THR A 29 13.02 -32.53 -25.97
C THR A 29 12.70 -32.40 -24.47
N LEU A 30 13.50 -31.61 -23.79
CA LEU A 30 13.26 -31.19 -22.41
C LEU A 30 11.98 -30.34 -22.42
N PHE A 31 10.83 -30.93 -22.10
CA PHE A 31 9.60 -30.21 -21.86
C PHE A 31 9.73 -29.51 -20.49
N LEU A 32 10.14 -28.26 -20.51
CA LEU A 32 9.92 -27.34 -19.41
C LEU A 32 8.39 -27.09 -19.34
N LEU A 33 7.68 -27.90 -18.57
CA LEU A 33 6.33 -27.57 -18.13
C LEU A 33 6.46 -26.36 -17.20
N ASN A 34 6.27 -25.16 -17.76
CA ASN A 34 5.92 -23.99 -16.98
C ASN A 34 4.53 -24.25 -16.41
N PHE A 35 4.45 -24.75 -15.19
CA PHE A 35 3.25 -24.63 -14.38
C PHE A 35 3.08 -23.15 -14.11
N VAL A 36 2.19 -22.50 -14.83
CA VAL A 36 1.63 -21.23 -14.41
C VAL A 36 0.80 -21.56 -13.16
N SER A 37 1.43 -21.42 -12.01
CA SER A 37 0.71 -21.32 -10.75
C SER A 37 -0.22 -20.13 -10.91
N CYS A 38 -1.53 -20.35 -10.90
CA CYS A 38 -2.50 -19.27 -10.87
C CYS A 38 -2.42 -18.65 -9.46
N CYS A 39 -1.43 -17.78 -9.25
CA CYS A 39 -1.34 -16.98 -8.04
C CYS A 39 -2.55 -16.05 -8.03
N CYS A 40 -3.57 -16.37 -7.22
CA CYS A 40 -4.69 -15.46 -6.99
C CYS A 40 -4.16 -14.19 -6.31
N ALA A 41 -4.35 -13.05 -6.96
CA ALA A 41 -4.10 -11.76 -6.34
C ALA A 41 -5.05 -11.58 -5.15
N ALA A 42 -4.53 -11.14 -4.03
CA ALA A 42 -5.30 -10.79 -2.84
C ALA A 42 -5.38 -9.27 -2.73
N THR A 43 -6.44 -8.78 -2.07
CA THR A 43 -6.66 -7.35 -1.84
C THR A 43 -6.82 -7.09 -0.34
N VAL A 44 -6.19 -6.02 0.15
CA VAL A 44 -6.39 -5.52 1.50
C VAL A 44 -6.68 -4.03 1.46
N THR A 45 -7.54 -3.57 2.36
CA THR A 45 -7.82 -2.14 2.57
C THR A 45 -7.37 -1.77 3.98
N LEU A 46 -6.51 -0.76 4.08
CA LEU A 46 -5.90 -0.29 5.32
C LEU A 46 -6.39 1.10 5.67
N LEU A 47 -6.57 1.35 6.97
CA LEU A 47 -6.77 2.67 7.55
C LEU A 47 -5.42 3.25 7.99
N PRO A 48 -5.25 4.59 8.02
CA PRO A 48 -4.03 5.18 8.56
C PRO A 48 -3.90 4.88 10.05
N VAL A 49 -2.66 4.68 10.49
CA VAL A 49 -2.35 4.50 11.93
C VAL A 49 -2.01 5.82 12.60
N VAL A 50 -1.55 6.80 11.81
CA VAL A 50 -1.27 8.17 12.24
C VAL A 50 -1.49 9.12 11.07
N ASP A 51 -2.03 10.31 11.36
CA ASP A 51 -2.07 11.43 10.42
C ASP A 51 -2.06 12.78 11.16
N THR A 52 -1.71 13.86 10.47
CA THR A 52 -1.73 15.21 11.02
C THR A 52 -1.60 16.26 9.91
N THR A 53 -1.70 17.53 10.29
CA THR A 53 -1.45 18.68 9.42
C THR A 53 -0.24 19.48 9.91
N LEU A 54 0.67 19.82 9.00
CA LEU A 54 1.67 20.86 9.21
C LEU A 54 1.05 22.21 8.80
N ILE A 55 0.99 23.18 9.71
CA ILE A 55 0.24 24.43 9.59
C ILE A 55 1.20 25.61 9.52
N GLU A 56 1.39 26.26 8.35
CA GLU A 56 2.32 27.39 8.22
C GLU A 56 1.89 28.60 9.04
N THR A 57 0.59 28.87 9.15
CA THR A 57 0.06 30.02 9.89
C THR A 57 0.34 29.92 11.39
N GLU A 58 0.31 28.72 11.95
CA GLU A 58 0.54 28.41 13.36
C GLU A 58 1.66 27.39 13.47
N PRO A 59 2.93 27.81 13.25
CA PRO A 59 4.05 26.90 12.99
C PRO A 59 4.50 26.06 14.20
N THR A 60 3.95 26.31 15.38
CA THR A 60 4.21 25.55 16.61
C THR A 60 3.00 24.75 17.07
N ASN A 61 1.87 24.80 16.34
CA ASN A 61 0.68 24.05 16.64
C ASN A 61 0.68 22.66 16.00
N ASN A 62 -0.06 21.76 16.61
CA ASN A 62 -0.37 20.42 16.14
C ASN A 62 -1.87 20.28 15.86
N LEU A 63 -2.28 19.35 15.00
CA LEU A 63 -3.67 19.08 14.65
C LEU A 63 -3.95 17.58 14.50
N GLY A 64 -3.14 16.70 15.11
CA GLY A 64 -3.21 15.25 14.93
C GLY A 64 -4.42 14.56 15.58
N GLY A 65 -5.26 15.27 16.35
CA GLY A 65 -6.51 14.72 16.89
C GLY A 65 -7.79 15.21 16.19
N ALA A 66 -7.64 15.98 15.10
CA ALA A 66 -8.79 16.54 14.39
C ALA A 66 -9.44 15.51 13.45
N LEU A 67 -10.75 15.65 13.21
CA LEU A 67 -11.50 14.81 12.24
C LEU A 67 -11.08 15.03 10.77
N PHE A 68 -10.05 15.83 10.53
CA PHE A 68 -9.58 16.14 9.18
C PHE A 68 -8.09 16.48 9.15
N VAL A 69 -7.51 16.27 7.99
CA VAL A 69 -6.16 16.72 7.61
C VAL A 69 -6.28 17.80 6.55
N ASN A 70 -5.57 18.93 6.72
CA ASN A 70 -5.51 19.99 5.72
C ASN A 70 -4.32 19.79 4.77
N ALA A 71 -4.53 20.07 3.49
CA ALA A 71 -3.45 20.25 2.52
C ALA A 71 -3.82 21.33 1.50
N GLY A 72 -2.80 21.99 0.93
CA GLY A 72 -2.96 23.06 -0.05
C GLY A 72 -2.71 24.47 0.54
N VAL A 73 -3.01 25.51 -0.23
CA VAL A 73 -2.75 26.91 0.10
C VAL A 73 -4.04 27.61 0.49
N THR A 74 -4.02 28.30 1.63
CA THR A 74 -5.18 29.05 2.13
C THR A 74 -5.45 30.31 1.29
N GLN A 75 -6.53 30.99 1.58
CA GLN A 75 -6.84 32.31 0.97
C GLN A 75 -5.75 33.36 1.24
N ASN A 76 -5.00 33.23 2.34
CA ASN A 76 -3.96 34.16 2.76
C ASN A 76 -2.55 33.73 2.28
N PHE A 77 -2.46 32.83 1.30
CA PHE A 77 -1.21 32.28 0.78
C PHE A 77 -0.36 31.49 1.78
N THR A 78 -0.92 31.05 2.89
CA THR A 78 -0.27 30.15 3.84
C THR A 78 -0.52 28.69 3.46
N LYS A 79 0.46 27.84 3.69
CA LYS A 79 0.44 26.44 3.27
C LYS A 79 0.02 25.51 4.38
N ASN A 80 -0.59 24.41 3.97
CA ASN A 80 -0.82 23.26 4.82
C ASN A 80 -0.32 22.01 4.09
N HIS A 81 0.40 21.14 4.81
CA HIS A 81 0.80 19.83 4.32
C HIS A 81 0.15 18.74 5.17
N GLY A 82 -0.51 17.79 4.52
CA GLY A 82 -1.09 16.62 5.19
C GLY A 82 -0.06 15.50 5.31
N LEU A 83 -0.01 14.82 6.43
CA LEU A 83 0.82 13.64 6.65
C LEU A 83 -0.08 12.43 6.92
N PHE A 84 0.22 11.29 6.28
CA PHE A 84 -0.50 10.03 6.47
C PHE A 84 0.48 8.87 6.52
N ARG A 85 0.28 7.94 7.46
CA ARG A 85 1.03 6.68 7.52
C ARG A 85 0.09 5.51 7.76
N PHE A 86 0.32 4.43 7.02
CA PHE A 86 -0.41 3.17 7.10
C PHE A 86 0.53 2.07 7.60
N ASP A 87 0.01 1.13 8.40
CA ASP A 87 0.79 -0.02 8.84
C ASP A 87 0.42 -1.25 8.01
N LEU A 88 1.45 -1.89 7.47
CA LEU A 88 1.31 -3.10 6.66
C LEU A 88 1.59 -4.37 7.47
N ALA A 89 2.12 -4.22 8.70
CA ALA A 89 2.54 -5.35 9.52
C ALA A 89 1.35 -6.27 9.84
N GLY A 90 1.51 -7.57 9.56
CA GLY A 90 0.46 -8.56 9.79
C GLY A 90 -0.75 -8.48 8.86
N GLN A 91 -0.81 -7.48 7.95
CA GLN A 91 -1.90 -7.32 6.98
C GLN A 91 -1.55 -7.96 5.63
N ILE A 92 -0.30 -7.89 5.26
CA ILE A 92 0.24 -8.47 4.03
C ILE A 92 1.35 -9.45 4.41
N PRO A 93 1.34 -10.69 3.90
CA PRO A 93 2.40 -11.66 4.16
C PRO A 93 3.78 -11.11 3.73
N PRO A 94 4.84 -11.37 4.50
CA PRO A 94 6.19 -11.02 4.11
C PRO A 94 6.54 -11.57 2.71
N HIS A 95 7.36 -10.83 1.98
CA HIS A 95 7.80 -11.20 0.63
C HIS A 95 6.69 -11.28 -0.44
N SER A 96 5.46 -10.84 -0.14
CA SER A 96 4.41 -10.66 -1.14
C SER A 96 4.84 -9.65 -2.19
N GLN A 97 4.44 -9.88 -3.44
CA GLN A 97 4.66 -8.93 -4.53
C GLN A 97 3.44 -8.05 -4.68
N LEU A 98 3.59 -6.75 -4.45
CA LEU A 98 2.52 -5.79 -4.68
C LEU A 98 2.34 -5.53 -6.17
N THR A 99 1.09 -5.54 -6.63
CA THR A 99 0.71 -5.32 -8.03
C THR A 99 0.00 -3.99 -8.22
N ARG A 100 -0.68 -3.49 -7.16
CA ARG A 100 -1.43 -2.23 -7.18
C ARG A 100 -1.44 -1.60 -5.79
N ALA A 101 -1.48 -0.27 -5.73
CA ALA A 101 -1.73 0.50 -4.53
C ALA A 101 -2.47 1.79 -4.90
N ASP A 102 -3.64 2.03 -4.31
CA ASP A 102 -4.44 3.24 -4.49
C ASP A 102 -4.67 3.90 -3.14
N LEU A 103 -4.50 5.22 -3.06
CA LEU A 103 -4.90 5.99 -1.87
C LEU A 103 -6.18 6.76 -2.19
N ILE A 104 -7.23 6.51 -1.40
CA ILE A 104 -8.54 7.15 -1.52
C ILE A 104 -8.70 8.14 -0.38
N LEU A 105 -8.99 9.40 -0.71
CA LEU A 105 -9.22 10.47 0.24
C LEU A 105 -10.56 11.15 -0.06
N GLU A 106 -11.31 11.48 0.97
CA GLU A 106 -12.54 12.26 0.85
C GLU A 106 -12.31 13.70 1.28
N VAL A 107 -12.72 14.66 0.43
CA VAL A 107 -12.76 16.07 0.77
C VAL A 107 -14.02 16.34 1.58
N THR A 108 -13.85 16.75 2.83
CA THR A 108 -14.96 17.05 3.75
C THR A 108 -15.30 18.54 3.82
N HIS A 109 -14.37 19.42 3.38
CA HIS A 109 -14.57 20.87 3.38
C HIS A 109 -13.65 21.57 2.37
N ILE A 110 -14.17 22.68 1.79
CA ILE A 110 -13.46 23.64 0.95
C ILE A 110 -13.49 25.03 1.59
N PRO A 111 -12.63 25.98 1.20
CA PRO A 111 -12.71 27.36 1.68
C PRO A 111 -14.07 28.00 1.41
N ARG A 112 -14.60 28.77 2.41
CA ARG A 112 -15.94 29.35 2.35
C ARG A 112 -16.07 30.39 1.22
N ASP A 113 -15.01 31.18 0.95
CA ASP A 113 -15.05 32.32 0.04
C ASP A 113 -14.69 31.92 -1.40
N GLY A 114 -14.75 30.65 -1.71
CA GLY A 114 -14.43 30.07 -3.02
C GLY A 114 -13.26 29.09 -2.96
N TYR A 115 -13.06 28.39 -4.06
CA TYR A 115 -11.94 27.47 -4.19
C TYR A 115 -11.38 27.47 -5.63
N ALA A 116 -10.08 27.19 -5.75
CA ALA A 116 -9.44 26.85 -7.00
C ALA A 116 -9.15 25.34 -7.02
N SER A 117 -9.41 24.69 -8.16
CA SER A 117 -8.94 23.30 -8.34
C SER A 117 -7.42 23.31 -8.39
N ALA A 118 -6.82 22.28 -7.82
CA ALA A 118 -5.36 22.13 -7.82
C ALA A 118 -4.98 20.66 -7.96
N GLU A 119 -3.81 20.43 -8.55
CA GLU A 119 -3.18 19.12 -8.56
C GLU A 119 -2.45 18.92 -7.24
N PHE A 120 -2.79 17.85 -6.53
CA PHE A 120 -2.13 17.42 -5.30
C PHE A 120 -1.21 16.25 -5.58
N GLY A 121 -0.09 16.20 -4.88
CA GLY A 121 0.89 15.13 -4.97
C GLY A 121 1.13 14.46 -3.63
N LEU A 122 1.32 13.14 -3.71
CA LEU A 122 1.85 12.34 -2.60
C LEU A 122 3.37 12.26 -2.75
N HIS A 123 4.09 12.61 -1.69
CA HIS A 123 5.54 12.49 -1.62
C HIS A 123 5.93 11.56 -0.48
N ARG A 124 6.72 10.51 -0.78
CA ARG A 124 7.22 9.59 0.25
C ARG A 124 8.05 10.35 1.27
N LEU A 125 7.70 10.24 2.56
CA LEU A 125 8.52 10.75 3.66
C LEU A 125 9.78 9.89 3.86
N LEU A 126 10.89 10.54 4.15
CA LEU A 126 12.22 9.93 4.34
C LEU A 126 12.65 9.94 5.82
N VAL A 127 11.90 10.64 6.65
CA VAL A 127 12.19 10.83 8.08
C VAL A 127 10.95 10.60 8.92
N SER A 128 11.13 10.11 10.14
CA SER A 128 10.04 9.86 11.09
C SER A 128 9.52 11.17 11.69
N TRP A 129 8.26 11.14 12.12
CA TRP A 129 7.52 12.25 12.72
C TRP A 129 6.52 11.74 13.76
N GLY A 130 6.08 12.62 14.67
CA GLY A 130 5.09 12.32 15.68
C GLY A 130 3.72 12.87 15.32
N GLU A 131 2.65 12.11 15.51
CA GLU A 131 1.31 12.53 15.14
C GLU A 131 0.79 13.68 16.01
N GLY A 132 0.81 13.46 17.30
CA GLY A 132 0.10 14.32 18.26
C GLY A 132 -1.37 13.95 18.41
N ASN A 133 -2.06 14.75 19.23
CA ASN A 133 -3.48 14.54 19.53
C ASN A 133 -4.26 15.85 19.68
N LYS A 134 -3.72 16.94 19.15
CA LYS A 134 -4.35 18.24 19.31
C LYS A 134 -5.52 18.44 18.35
N VAL A 135 -6.52 19.16 18.82
CA VAL A 135 -7.59 19.76 18.04
C VAL A 135 -7.49 21.27 18.19
N ALA A 136 -8.22 22.04 17.39
CA ALA A 136 -8.19 23.49 17.54
C ALA A 136 -8.82 23.94 18.86
N ASP A 137 -8.15 24.86 19.56
CA ASP A 137 -8.69 25.49 20.76
C ASP A 137 -9.89 26.39 20.45
N ASP A 138 -9.88 27.03 19.27
CA ASP A 138 -10.99 27.86 18.78
C ASP A 138 -11.83 27.10 17.74
N PRO A 139 -13.07 26.71 18.07
CA PRO A 139 -13.97 26.04 17.14
C PRO A 139 -14.34 26.87 15.90
N SER A 140 -14.17 28.20 15.93
CA SER A 140 -14.41 29.08 14.78
C SER A 140 -13.26 29.03 13.77
N HIS A 141 -12.08 28.59 14.21
CA HIS A 141 -10.87 28.42 13.40
C HIS A 141 -10.30 26.98 13.51
N PRO A 142 -11.08 25.95 13.19
CA PRO A 142 -10.74 24.57 13.50
C PRO A 142 -9.49 24.06 12.76
N GLY A 143 -9.00 24.78 11.75
CA GLY A 143 -7.79 24.45 11.00
C GLY A 143 -6.47 24.96 11.59
N LEU A 144 -6.50 25.74 12.69
CA LEU A 144 -5.31 26.32 13.31
C LEU A 144 -4.65 25.43 14.37
N GLY A 145 -5.32 24.34 14.78
CA GLY A 145 -4.80 23.45 15.81
C GLY A 145 -4.65 24.13 17.17
N SER A 146 -3.83 23.54 18.02
CA SER A 146 -3.42 24.11 19.30
C SER A 146 -1.95 23.83 19.62
N PRO A 147 -1.34 24.55 20.57
CA PRO A 147 0.08 24.41 20.87
C PRO A 147 0.49 22.95 21.09
N ALA A 148 1.52 22.54 20.37
CA ALA A 148 2.04 21.18 20.44
C ALA A 148 2.61 20.86 21.83
N THR A 149 2.60 19.57 22.17
CA THR A 149 3.36 19.03 23.29
C THR A 149 4.55 18.21 22.77
N THR A 150 5.37 17.71 23.68
CA THR A 150 6.61 16.98 23.32
C THR A 150 6.32 15.82 22.37
N ASN A 151 7.14 15.70 21.33
CA ASN A 151 7.09 14.66 20.29
C ASN A 151 5.93 14.76 19.28
N GLU A 152 5.20 15.84 19.24
CA GLU A 152 4.16 16.08 18.22
C GLU A 152 4.75 16.82 17.00
N ALA A 153 4.31 16.47 15.78
CA ALA A 153 4.74 17.20 14.59
C ALA A 153 4.05 18.57 14.50
N THR A 154 4.84 19.54 14.07
CA THR A 154 4.42 20.92 13.77
C THR A 154 4.97 21.33 12.42
N TRP A 155 4.69 22.55 11.96
CA TRP A 155 5.34 23.11 10.78
C TRP A 155 6.86 23.20 10.92
N ASN A 156 7.35 23.50 12.12
CA ASN A 156 8.79 23.64 12.40
C ASN A 156 9.47 22.30 12.70
N ASP A 157 8.79 21.41 13.38
CA ASP A 157 9.40 20.24 14.01
C ASP A 157 8.75 18.94 13.58
N ARG A 158 9.57 17.90 13.39
CA ARG A 158 9.11 16.52 13.29
C ARG A 158 8.65 15.96 14.63
N PHE A 159 9.30 16.45 15.70
CA PHE A 159 9.02 16.12 17.09
C PHE A 159 9.25 17.38 17.94
N ALA A 160 8.18 18.10 18.26
CA ALA A 160 8.22 19.34 19.04
C ALA A 160 8.96 19.16 20.37
N PHE A 161 9.65 20.20 20.80
CA PHE A 161 10.48 20.25 22.02
C PHE A 161 11.63 19.23 22.04
N THR A 162 12.09 18.79 20.89
CA THR A 162 13.30 17.97 20.71
C THR A 162 14.25 18.64 19.74
N THR A 163 15.36 17.98 19.42
CA THR A 163 16.32 18.45 18.38
C THR A 163 15.95 17.97 16.97
N ASN A 164 14.80 17.32 16.80
CA ASN A 164 14.39 16.74 15.53
C ASN A 164 13.48 17.70 14.77
N HIS A 165 14.07 18.65 14.07
CA HIS A 165 13.37 19.61 13.21
C HIS A 165 13.21 19.04 11.79
N TRP A 166 12.28 19.61 11.02
CA TRP A 166 12.33 19.47 9.56
C TRP A 166 13.59 20.17 9.06
N SER A 167 14.13 19.73 7.91
CA SER A 167 15.31 20.38 7.32
C SER A 167 15.04 21.85 6.93
N VAL A 168 13.80 22.13 6.59
CA VAL A 168 13.21 23.46 6.43
C VAL A 168 11.81 23.42 7.00
N PRO A 169 11.30 24.46 7.67
CA PRO A 169 9.91 24.50 8.13
C PRO A 169 8.90 24.12 7.05
N GLY A 170 7.99 23.20 7.37
CA GLY A 170 7.03 22.61 6.43
C GLY A 170 7.53 21.40 5.66
N ALA A 171 8.75 20.93 5.93
CA ALA A 171 9.48 19.87 5.25
C ALA A 171 10.03 20.28 3.86
N ALA A 172 11.18 19.75 3.48
CA ALA A 172 11.82 20.03 2.21
C ALA A 172 12.14 18.77 1.41
N PRO A 173 12.10 18.86 0.05
CA PRO A 173 12.46 17.75 -0.81
C PRO A 173 13.92 17.33 -0.61
N ILE A 174 14.20 16.06 -0.90
CA ILE A 174 15.51 15.38 -0.80
C ILE A 174 15.86 15.01 0.64
N TYR A 175 15.61 15.89 1.62
CA TYR A 175 15.97 15.66 3.02
C TYR A 175 14.84 15.06 3.84
N ASP A 176 13.63 15.64 3.76
CA ASP A 176 12.48 15.22 4.56
C ASP A 176 11.53 14.34 3.77
N TYR A 177 11.40 14.61 2.46
CA TYR A 177 10.58 13.81 1.56
C TYR A 177 11.23 13.64 0.18
N SER A 178 10.80 12.60 -0.55
CA SER A 178 11.25 12.36 -1.92
C SER A 178 10.74 13.45 -2.87
N PRO A 179 11.60 14.01 -3.73
CA PRO A 179 11.16 14.93 -4.77
C PRO A 179 10.29 14.25 -5.84
N VAL A 180 10.32 12.92 -5.91
CA VAL A 180 9.48 12.14 -6.83
C VAL A 180 8.06 12.10 -6.29
N VAL A 181 7.09 12.53 -7.13
CA VAL A 181 5.67 12.41 -6.83
C VAL A 181 5.26 10.95 -6.97
N SER A 182 4.81 10.34 -5.87
CA SER A 182 4.38 8.94 -5.84
C SER A 182 3.08 8.73 -6.63
N ALA A 183 2.10 9.61 -6.45
CA ALA A 183 0.86 9.70 -7.22
C ALA A 183 0.34 11.14 -7.16
N ARG A 184 -0.51 11.50 -8.12
CA ARG A 184 -1.13 12.83 -8.20
C ARG A 184 -2.60 12.74 -8.51
N GLN A 185 -3.37 13.72 -8.05
CA GLN A 185 -4.80 13.81 -8.31
C GLN A 185 -5.22 15.29 -8.35
N THR A 186 -6.05 15.65 -9.33
CA THR A 186 -6.68 16.98 -9.35
C THR A 186 -7.87 16.96 -8.40
N ILE A 187 -7.85 17.87 -7.42
CA ILE A 187 -8.89 17.98 -6.40
C ILE A 187 -9.74 19.22 -6.67
N TYR A 188 -11.05 19.04 -6.71
CA TYR A 188 -12.04 20.07 -6.97
C TYR A 188 -12.76 20.46 -5.66
N ASP A 189 -13.85 19.78 -5.33
CA ASP A 189 -14.76 20.12 -4.25
C ASP A 189 -15.22 18.87 -3.47
N VAL A 190 -16.13 19.08 -2.51
CA VAL A 190 -16.73 18.00 -1.72
C VAL A 190 -17.61 17.10 -2.59
N GLY A 191 -18.35 17.67 -3.55
CA GLY A 191 -19.33 16.93 -4.36
C GLY A 191 -18.67 15.93 -5.33
N SER A 192 -17.39 16.09 -5.59
CA SER A 192 -16.60 15.19 -6.45
C SER A 192 -15.85 14.09 -5.68
N SER A 193 -15.99 14.08 -4.34
CA SER A 193 -15.41 13.03 -3.49
C SER A 193 -16.11 11.67 -3.69
N PRO A 194 -15.40 10.54 -3.44
CA PRO A 194 -14.00 10.44 -3.04
C PRO A 194 -13.02 10.66 -4.21
N TYR A 195 -11.78 11.05 -3.88
CA TYR A 195 -10.68 11.19 -4.84
C TYR A 195 -9.68 10.06 -4.69
N THR A 196 -9.35 9.42 -5.81
CA THR A 196 -8.38 8.32 -5.83
C THR A 196 -7.05 8.79 -6.40
N PHE A 197 -6.01 8.74 -5.60
CA PHE A 197 -4.62 8.77 -6.08
C PHE A 197 -4.30 7.39 -6.64
N GLU A 198 -4.50 7.25 -7.95
CA GLU A 198 -4.42 5.96 -8.62
C GLU A 198 -3.01 5.37 -8.57
N SER A 199 -2.97 4.05 -8.66
CA SER A 199 -1.74 3.27 -8.64
C SER A 199 -0.77 3.71 -9.74
N THR A 200 0.45 4.00 -9.32
CA THR A 200 1.59 4.27 -10.17
C THR A 200 2.74 3.33 -9.80
N PRO A 201 3.72 3.11 -10.67
CA PRO A 201 4.92 2.37 -10.30
C PRO A 201 5.64 2.95 -9.06
N ALA A 202 5.63 4.28 -8.90
CA ALA A 202 6.24 4.95 -7.75
C ALA A 202 5.47 4.71 -6.45
N LEU A 203 4.13 4.76 -6.49
CA LEU A 203 3.28 4.49 -5.34
C LEU A 203 3.42 3.03 -4.89
N VAL A 204 3.35 2.08 -5.84
CA VAL A 204 3.58 0.64 -5.57
C VAL A 204 4.97 0.40 -4.98
N ALA A 205 6.02 1.02 -5.56
CA ALA A 205 7.39 0.87 -5.05
C ALA A 205 7.56 1.42 -3.63
N ASN A 206 6.85 2.48 -3.24
CA ASN A 206 6.86 2.98 -1.87
C ASN A 206 6.30 1.92 -0.91
N VAL A 207 5.11 1.41 -1.21
CA VAL A 207 4.42 0.43 -0.35
C VAL A 207 5.21 -0.88 -0.29
N GLN A 208 5.74 -1.37 -1.44
CA GLN A 208 6.63 -2.55 -1.47
C GLN A 208 7.86 -2.36 -0.59
N SER A 209 8.50 -1.20 -0.70
CA SER A 209 9.67 -0.88 0.13
C SER A 209 9.36 -0.88 1.64
N TRP A 210 8.15 -0.50 2.04
CA TRP A 210 7.71 -0.55 3.44
C TRP A 210 7.33 -1.94 3.90
N LEU A 211 6.80 -2.77 3.01
CA LEU A 211 6.59 -4.20 3.30
C LEU A 211 7.93 -4.91 3.53
N ASP A 212 8.92 -4.63 2.67
CA ASP A 212 10.24 -5.24 2.74
C ASP A 212 11.08 -4.71 3.91
N ASN A 213 10.91 -3.42 4.25
CA ASN A 213 11.67 -2.71 5.29
C ASN A 213 10.74 -1.82 6.13
N PRO A 214 9.96 -2.37 7.08
CA PRO A 214 8.96 -1.64 7.85
C PRO A 214 9.50 -0.41 8.61
N GLN A 215 10.78 -0.44 8.99
CA GLN A 215 11.44 0.66 9.69
C GLN A 215 11.60 1.93 8.83
N THR A 216 11.42 1.83 7.53
CA THR A 216 11.47 2.97 6.59
C THR A 216 10.09 3.51 6.23
N ASN A 217 9.03 2.97 6.85
CA ASN A 217 7.68 3.42 6.64
C ASN A 217 7.39 4.67 7.48
N PHE A 218 7.60 5.82 6.87
CA PHE A 218 7.24 7.12 7.46
C PHE A 218 5.99 7.71 6.80
N GLY A 219 5.38 7.01 5.82
CA GLY A 219 4.17 7.43 5.13
C GLY A 219 4.42 8.45 4.01
N TRP A 220 3.39 9.23 3.72
CA TRP A 220 3.40 10.26 2.69
C TRP A 220 3.09 11.65 3.25
N LEU A 221 3.69 12.63 2.58
CA LEU A 221 3.31 14.03 2.65
C LEU A 221 2.39 14.34 1.46
N LEU A 222 1.21 14.89 1.73
CA LEU A 222 0.24 15.39 0.76
C LEU A 222 0.33 16.90 0.68
N LYS A 223 0.51 17.45 -0.51
CA LYS A 223 0.54 18.90 -0.75
C LYS A 223 0.00 19.26 -2.12
N ALA A 224 -0.41 20.50 -2.32
CA ALA A 224 -0.61 21.03 -3.67
C ALA A 224 0.74 21.09 -4.39
N LEU A 225 0.78 20.64 -5.65
CA LEU A 225 2.02 20.67 -6.45
C LEU A 225 2.44 22.09 -6.82
N SER A 226 1.46 23.01 -7.00
CA SER A 226 1.69 24.46 -7.08
C SER A 226 1.27 25.10 -5.75
N GLU A 227 2.21 25.78 -5.09
CA GLU A 227 1.97 26.48 -3.83
C GLU A 227 2.03 28.00 -3.99
N VAL A 228 1.89 28.48 -5.23
CA VAL A 228 1.82 29.92 -5.54
C VAL A 228 0.38 30.41 -5.70
N GLU A 229 -0.58 29.48 -5.86
CA GLU A 229 -2.00 29.80 -6.01
C GLU A 229 -2.73 29.60 -4.68
N ASN A 230 -3.49 30.60 -4.26
CA ASN A 230 -4.33 30.51 -3.06
C ASN A 230 -5.66 29.80 -3.34
N PHE A 231 -6.50 29.63 -2.31
CA PHE A 231 -7.78 28.92 -2.32
C PHE A 231 -7.70 27.44 -2.75
N THR A 232 -6.52 26.84 -2.73
CA THR A 232 -6.35 25.42 -3.05
C THR A 232 -6.47 24.51 -1.80
N SER A 233 -6.53 25.08 -0.58
CA SER A 233 -6.63 24.31 0.66
C SER A 233 -7.89 23.43 0.69
N ARG A 234 -7.73 22.18 1.16
CA ARG A 234 -8.81 21.20 1.35
C ARG A 234 -8.69 20.56 2.72
N ARG A 235 -9.83 20.24 3.31
CA ARG A 235 -9.91 19.29 4.42
C ARG A 235 -10.23 17.93 3.86
N PHE A 236 -9.36 16.98 4.14
CA PHE A 236 -9.56 15.57 3.88
C PHE A 236 -9.95 14.90 5.20
N GLY A 237 -10.79 13.89 5.16
CA GLY A 237 -11.07 13.10 6.36
C GLY A 237 -9.77 12.52 6.94
N SER A 238 -9.69 12.41 8.26
CA SER A 238 -8.57 11.82 9.00
C SER A 238 -8.93 10.42 9.52
N ARG A 239 -8.00 9.76 10.20
CA ARG A 239 -8.28 8.49 10.88
C ARG A 239 -9.31 8.62 12.01
N GLU A 240 -9.48 9.82 12.59
CA GLU A 240 -10.50 10.14 13.58
C GLU A 240 -11.89 10.29 12.97
N ASP A 241 -12.01 10.58 11.66
CA ASP A 241 -13.30 10.63 10.96
C ASP A 241 -13.71 9.23 10.49
N THR A 242 -14.52 8.57 11.31
CA THR A 242 -15.03 7.22 11.00
C THR A 242 -15.95 7.15 9.79
N ASN A 243 -16.46 8.29 9.30
CA ASN A 243 -17.35 8.36 8.13
C ASN A 243 -16.57 8.57 6.83
N HIS A 244 -15.42 9.26 6.88
CA HIS A 244 -14.62 9.62 5.71
C HIS A 244 -13.13 9.31 5.90
N PRO A 245 -12.76 8.10 6.42
CA PRO A 245 -11.38 7.80 6.70
C PRO A 245 -10.57 7.67 5.40
N PRO A 246 -9.28 8.01 5.41
CA PRO A 246 -8.39 7.66 4.32
C PRO A 246 -8.30 6.14 4.14
N LEU A 247 -8.31 5.66 2.89
CA LEU A 247 -8.24 4.23 2.58
C LEU A 247 -7.05 3.95 1.66
N LEU A 248 -6.15 3.06 2.09
CA LEU A 248 -5.10 2.53 1.23
C LEU A 248 -5.50 1.13 0.78
N VAL A 249 -5.81 1.00 -0.52
CA VAL A 249 -6.20 -0.28 -1.14
C VAL A 249 -4.99 -0.86 -1.84
N ILE A 250 -4.62 -2.08 -1.49
CA ILE A 250 -3.43 -2.77 -1.99
C ILE A 250 -3.82 -4.11 -2.59
N GLU A 251 -3.42 -4.36 -3.84
CA GLU A 251 -3.46 -5.69 -4.45
C GLU A 251 -2.06 -6.29 -4.45
N PHE A 252 -1.97 -7.56 -4.08
CA PHE A 252 -0.70 -8.26 -3.98
C PHE A 252 -0.83 -9.74 -4.33
N ILE A 253 0.27 -10.33 -4.75
CA ILE A 253 0.44 -11.76 -4.94
C ILE A 253 1.18 -12.28 -3.70
N PRO A 254 0.54 -13.10 -2.86
CA PRO A 254 1.18 -13.67 -1.68
C PRO A 254 2.40 -14.51 -2.07
N SER A 255 3.47 -14.42 -1.31
CA SER A 255 4.60 -15.33 -1.46
C SER A 255 4.43 -16.52 -0.53
N LEU A 256 4.50 -17.72 -1.06
CA LEU A 256 4.60 -18.95 -0.26
C LEU A 256 6.03 -19.09 0.26
N TRP A 257 6.29 -18.46 1.39
CA TRP A 257 7.60 -18.47 2.05
C TRP A 257 7.60 -19.43 3.24
N ILE A 258 8.48 -20.42 3.19
CA ILE A 258 8.72 -21.33 4.33
C ILE A 258 9.50 -20.56 5.41
N GLN A 259 8.92 -20.49 6.61
CA GLN A 259 9.46 -19.78 7.75
C GLN A 259 9.85 -20.75 8.85
N GLN A 260 10.82 -20.35 9.67
CA GLN A 260 11.25 -21.05 10.88
C GLN A 260 11.49 -22.57 10.67
N PRO A 261 12.27 -22.99 9.64
CA PRO A 261 12.60 -24.39 9.49
C PRO A 261 13.48 -24.84 10.67
N GLU A 262 13.04 -25.88 11.37
CA GLU A 262 13.74 -26.39 12.55
C GLU A 262 13.68 -27.91 12.59
N ILE A 263 14.77 -28.52 13.03
CA ILE A 263 14.83 -29.95 13.35
C ILE A 263 15.00 -30.08 14.88
N SER A 264 14.07 -30.77 15.53
CA SER A 264 14.12 -31.10 16.95
C SER A 264 13.96 -32.59 17.13
N GLY A 265 15.01 -33.27 17.56
CA GLY A 265 15.04 -34.72 17.63
C GLY A 265 14.86 -35.36 16.24
N ASN A 266 13.81 -36.18 16.12
CA ASN A 266 13.45 -36.82 14.84
C ASN A 266 12.28 -36.14 14.14
N GLN A 267 12.01 -34.88 14.45
CA GLN A 267 10.93 -34.11 13.85
C GLN A 267 11.46 -32.86 13.14
N PHE A 268 11.05 -32.65 11.88
CA PHE A 268 11.21 -31.42 11.18
C PHE A 268 9.92 -30.60 11.23
N ARG A 269 10.04 -29.30 11.45
CA ARG A 269 8.91 -28.36 11.42
C ARG A 269 9.23 -27.14 10.61
N PHE A 270 8.21 -26.57 10.01
CA PHE A 270 8.26 -25.26 9.38
C PHE A 270 6.88 -24.63 9.38
N GLN A 271 6.83 -23.34 9.13
CA GLN A 271 5.58 -22.56 9.02
C GLN A 271 5.53 -21.85 7.66
N PHE A 272 4.32 -21.48 7.26
CA PHE A 272 4.08 -20.55 6.16
C PHE A 272 2.75 -19.81 6.40
N ALA A 273 2.61 -18.59 5.85
CA ALA A 273 1.38 -17.80 5.93
C ALA A 273 0.32 -18.38 4.97
N ALA A 274 -0.68 -19.08 5.51
CA ALA A 274 -1.84 -19.57 4.77
C ALA A 274 -2.89 -18.45 4.65
N GLN A 275 -3.22 -18.09 3.42
CA GLN A 275 -4.17 -17.01 3.12
C GLN A 275 -5.61 -17.44 3.42
N ALA A 276 -6.43 -16.48 3.87
CA ALA A 276 -7.86 -16.71 4.05
C ALA A 276 -8.52 -17.20 2.74
N GLY A 277 -9.32 -18.24 2.83
CA GLY A 277 -10.05 -18.80 1.69
C GLY A 277 -9.23 -19.64 0.71
N GLN A 278 -7.89 -19.78 0.91
CA GLN A 278 -6.99 -20.55 0.05
C GLN A 278 -6.54 -21.85 0.72
N SER A 279 -6.71 -22.99 0.01
CA SER A 279 -6.21 -24.29 0.47
C SER A 279 -4.79 -24.54 -0.02
N TYR A 280 -4.03 -25.36 0.73
CA TYR A 280 -2.65 -25.68 0.41
C TYR A 280 -2.38 -27.17 0.59
N ARG A 281 -1.27 -27.64 0.01
CA ARG A 281 -0.75 -28.99 0.20
C ARG A 281 0.75 -28.92 0.47
N ALA A 282 1.18 -29.40 1.61
CA ALA A 282 2.59 -29.63 1.88
C ALA A 282 3.00 -30.99 1.29
N GLU A 283 4.10 -31.01 0.58
CA GLU A 283 4.63 -32.17 -0.10
C GLU A 283 6.12 -32.36 0.24
N PHE A 284 6.56 -33.60 0.17
CA PHE A 284 7.98 -33.95 0.34
C PHE A 284 8.47 -34.94 -0.70
N ARG A 285 9.80 -35.04 -0.83
CA ARG A 285 10.49 -36.13 -1.52
C ARG A 285 11.88 -36.34 -0.96
N ASP A 286 12.36 -37.58 -0.98
CA ASP A 286 13.67 -37.96 -0.43
C ASP A 286 14.80 -37.80 -1.44
N SER A 287 14.49 -37.68 -2.76
CA SER A 287 15.47 -37.50 -3.84
C SER A 287 14.86 -36.76 -5.03
N PHE A 288 15.66 -35.97 -5.71
CA PHE A 288 15.29 -35.36 -7.02
C PHE A 288 15.29 -36.38 -8.20
N SER A 289 15.88 -37.53 -8.01
CA SER A 289 15.86 -38.63 -8.99
C SER A 289 14.67 -39.58 -8.82
N SER A 290 13.87 -39.45 -7.74
CA SER A 290 12.67 -40.26 -7.53
C SER A 290 11.45 -39.65 -8.24
N ASN A 291 10.50 -40.50 -8.62
CA ASN A 291 9.31 -40.11 -9.33
C ASN A 291 8.30 -39.40 -8.35
N GLY A 292 8.18 -38.09 -8.52
CA GLY A 292 7.10 -37.31 -7.96
C GLY A 292 7.30 -36.81 -6.52
N TRP A 293 6.44 -35.87 -6.16
CA TRP A 293 6.26 -35.39 -4.80
C TRP A 293 5.18 -36.19 -4.09
N MET A 294 5.37 -36.47 -2.84
CA MET A 294 4.42 -37.18 -1.99
C MET A 294 3.72 -36.18 -1.09
N THR A 295 2.42 -36.32 -0.93
CA THR A 295 1.65 -35.46 -0.02
C THR A 295 2.03 -35.76 1.43
N LEU A 296 2.48 -34.73 2.15
CA LEU A 296 2.70 -34.81 3.61
C LEU A 296 1.39 -34.50 4.33
N THR A 297 0.76 -33.38 4.01
CA THR A 297 -0.54 -32.99 4.57
C THR A 297 -1.28 -32.03 3.68
N ASN A 298 -2.60 -32.03 3.77
CA ASN A 298 -3.47 -31.03 3.15
C ASN A 298 -3.87 -30.00 4.24
N ILE A 299 -3.79 -28.74 3.86
CA ILE A 299 -4.15 -27.59 4.70
C ILE A 299 -5.43 -27.00 4.12
N PRO A 300 -6.58 -27.14 4.81
CA PRO A 300 -7.84 -26.56 4.34
C PRO A 300 -7.75 -25.03 4.36
N ALA A 301 -8.57 -24.37 3.53
CA ALA A 301 -8.67 -22.94 3.47
C ALA A 301 -9.04 -22.35 4.85
N PRO A 302 -8.19 -21.53 5.48
CA PRO A 302 -8.53 -20.90 6.76
C PRO A 302 -9.55 -19.76 6.53
N ALA A 303 -10.33 -19.44 7.57
CA ALA A 303 -11.28 -18.31 7.52
C ALA A 303 -10.57 -16.94 7.56
N THR A 304 -9.39 -16.89 8.16
CA THR A 304 -8.51 -15.69 8.22
C THR A 304 -7.09 -16.12 7.89
N THR A 305 -6.27 -15.20 7.36
CA THR A 305 -4.84 -15.44 7.15
C THR A 305 -4.18 -15.84 8.48
N THR A 306 -3.48 -16.98 8.48
CA THR A 306 -2.84 -17.54 9.69
C THR A 306 -1.57 -18.30 9.32
N ASP A 307 -0.66 -18.45 10.29
CA ASP A 307 0.52 -19.28 10.11
C ASP A 307 0.15 -20.76 10.24
N ALA A 308 0.33 -21.50 9.15
CA ALA A 308 0.15 -22.95 9.13
C ALA A 308 1.45 -23.64 9.56
N LEU A 309 1.39 -24.39 10.65
CA LEU A 309 2.50 -25.21 11.15
C LEU A 309 2.46 -26.59 10.49
N ILE A 310 3.57 -26.96 9.86
CA ILE A 310 3.76 -28.27 9.25
C ILE A 310 4.79 -29.06 10.07
N LEU A 311 4.43 -30.29 10.36
CA LEU A 311 5.27 -31.24 11.13
C LEU A 311 5.52 -32.49 10.30
N ASP A 312 6.75 -32.94 10.25
CA ASP A 312 7.13 -34.19 9.61
C ASP A 312 8.09 -35.02 10.51
N SER A 313 7.81 -36.32 10.64
CA SER A 313 8.71 -37.25 11.31
C SER A 313 9.79 -37.72 10.34
N LEU A 314 11.03 -37.38 10.62
CA LEU A 314 12.17 -37.70 9.75
C LEU A 314 12.42 -39.21 9.73
N SER A 315 12.15 -39.83 8.60
CA SER A 315 12.44 -41.24 8.32
C SER A 315 13.62 -41.44 7.38
N SER A 316 14.17 -40.36 6.83
CA SER A 316 15.25 -40.31 5.86
C SER A 316 16.31 -39.31 6.29
N THR A 317 17.57 -39.55 5.92
CA THR A 317 18.69 -38.62 6.20
C THR A 317 18.67 -37.36 5.31
N LYS A 318 17.81 -37.35 4.30
CA LYS A 318 17.69 -36.24 3.34
C LYS A 318 16.27 -36.17 2.83
N ARG A 319 15.64 -35.00 2.97
CA ARG A 319 14.28 -34.76 2.52
C ARG A 319 14.12 -33.32 2.01
N PHE A 320 13.36 -33.15 0.93
CA PHE A 320 13.03 -31.85 0.33
C PHE A 320 11.54 -31.61 0.53
N TYR A 321 11.17 -30.36 0.78
CA TYR A 321 9.79 -29.95 1.03
C TYR A 321 9.38 -28.83 0.08
N ARG A 322 8.09 -28.80 -0.24
CA ARG A 322 7.43 -27.67 -0.87
C ARG A 322 5.99 -27.53 -0.37
N VAL A 323 5.46 -26.33 -0.47
CA VAL A 323 4.03 -26.04 -0.34
C VAL A 323 3.51 -25.64 -1.71
N VAL A 324 2.35 -26.14 -2.08
CA VAL A 324 1.68 -25.85 -3.34
C VAL A 324 0.22 -25.51 -3.08
N GLU A 325 -0.34 -24.68 -3.92
CA GLU A 325 -1.78 -24.49 -4.08
C GLU A 325 -2.30 -25.64 -4.94
N PRO A 326 -3.34 -26.39 -4.51
CA PRO A 326 -3.84 -27.55 -5.21
C PRO A 326 -4.61 -27.19 -6.50
#